data_b4de28c98415af29ad34fa03a98f0457
#
_entry.id   b4de28c98415af29ad34fa03a98f0457
#
_cell.length_a   1.000
_cell.length_b   1.000
_cell.length_c   1.000
_cell.angle_alpha   90.00
_cell.angle_beta   90.00
_cell.angle_gamma   90.00
#
_symmetry.space_group_name_H-M   'P 1'
#
loop_
_entity.id
_entity.type
_entity.pdbx_description
1 polymer ?
#
loop_
_entity_poly.entity_id
_entity_poly.type
_entity_poly.pdbx_seq_one_letter_code
_entity_poly.pdbx_strand_id
1 'polypeptide(L)'
;ITVSERLIKEDTLQEGNKLLVKGQFRSYNSYENERNRLILTVFAKDITELEDDNEEEIEENEMVKKDMITNEVVLIGYICKKPIYRQTPFGREISDILLAVNRAYNKSDYIPCIAWGRNARFCQNLEVGSQVKVVGRVQSRTYEKKHEDGTVETRVAYEVSIGSLEVIEEKNNENEVEKENQEAV
;
A
#
# COMPACT_ATOMS: atom_id res chain seq x y z
N ILE A 1 -11.37 -6.74 3.12
CA ILE A 1 -11.08 -7.54 1.92
C ILE A 1 -12.37 -7.68 1.14
N THR A 2 -12.29 -7.51 -0.19
CA THR A 2 -13.40 -7.75 -1.12
C THR A 2 -13.13 -9.04 -1.87
N VAL A 3 -14.08 -9.99 -1.80
CA VAL A 3 -13.95 -11.32 -2.38
C VAL A 3 -15.09 -11.55 -3.38
N SER A 4 -14.77 -12.14 -4.53
CA SER A 4 -15.79 -12.63 -5.46
C SER A 4 -16.34 -13.97 -4.98
N GLU A 5 -17.64 -14.19 -5.08
CA GLU A 5 -18.29 -15.45 -4.72
C GLU A 5 -17.64 -16.66 -5.40
N ARG A 6 -17.07 -16.48 -6.59
CA ARG A 6 -16.37 -17.54 -7.33
C ARG A 6 -15.09 -18.06 -6.65
N LEU A 7 -14.52 -17.28 -5.72
CA LEU A 7 -13.32 -17.66 -4.95
C LEU A 7 -13.66 -18.31 -3.62
N ILE A 8 -14.94 -18.31 -3.23
CA ILE A 8 -15.40 -18.84 -1.97
C ILE A 8 -15.85 -20.28 -2.21
N LYS A 9 -15.19 -21.23 -1.55
CA LYS A 9 -15.72 -22.59 -1.37
C LYS A 9 -16.55 -22.59 -0.08
N GLU A 10 -17.66 -23.33 -0.04
CA GLU A 10 -18.67 -23.24 1.02
C GLU A 10 -18.12 -23.35 2.45
N ASP A 11 -17.01 -24.07 2.65
CA ASP A 11 -16.43 -24.30 3.98
C ASP A 11 -15.15 -23.47 4.27
N THR A 12 -14.65 -22.64 3.33
CA THR A 12 -13.33 -21.98 3.44
C THR A 12 -13.37 -20.71 4.31
N LEU A 13 -14.52 -20.05 4.46
CA LEU A 13 -14.62 -18.77 5.17
C LEU A 13 -15.34 -18.94 6.51
N GLN A 14 -14.79 -19.72 7.40
CA GLN A 14 -15.29 -19.85 8.77
C GLN A 14 -14.49 -18.96 9.73
N GLU A 15 -15.15 -18.49 10.78
CA GLU A 15 -14.48 -17.72 11.83
C GLU A 15 -13.42 -18.59 12.53
N GLY A 16 -12.21 -18.05 12.61
CA GLY A 16 -11.05 -18.75 13.18
C GLY A 16 -10.11 -19.38 12.14
N ASN A 17 -10.55 -19.58 10.88
CA ASN A 17 -9.67 -20.12 9.86
C ASN A 17 -8.55 -19.14 9.51
N LYS A 18 -7.34 -19.67 9.32
CA LYS A 18 -6.19 -18.92 8.82
C LYS A 18 -6.19 -18.94 7.30
N LEU A 19 -6.16 -17.76 6.69
CA LEU A 19 -6.21 -17.62 5.24
C LEU A 19 -5.02 -16.81 4.72
N LEU A 20 -4.39 -17.29 3.65
CA LEU A 20 -3.50 -16.50 2.82
C LEU A 20 -4.33 -15.88 1.68
N VAL A 21 -4.39 -14.55 1.67
CA VAL A 21 -5.11 -13.81 0.64
C VAL A 21 -4.11 -13.06 -0.23
N LYS A 22 -4.10 -13.36 -1.54
CA LYS A 22 -3.36 -12.60 -2.54
C LYS A 22 -4.32 -11.76 -3.37
N GLY A 23 -3.97 -10.51 -3.64
CA GLY A 23 -4.89 -9.63 -4.34
C GLY A 23 -4.30 -8.29 -4.74
N GLN A 24 -5.18 -7.39 -5.16
CA GLN A 24 -4.83 -6.02 -5.52
C GLN A 24 -5.32 -5.06 -4.45
N PHE A 25 -4.40 -4.27 -3.92
CA PHE A 25 -4.74 -3.20 -2.99
C PHE A 25 -5.31 -2.00 -3.76
N ARG A 26 -6.50 -1.57 -3.40
CA ARG A 26 -7.27 -0.58 -4.12
C ARG A 26 -7.90 0.44 -3.21
N SER A 27 -8.30 1.57 -3.80
CA SER A 27 -9.07 2.59 -3.12
C SER A 27 -10.30 3.01 -3.93
N TYR A 28 -11.33 3.43 -3.24
CA TYR A 28 -12.48 4.12 -3.83
C TYR A 28 -13.11 5.08 -2.82
N ASN A 29 -13.83 6.07 -3.33
CA ASN A 29 -14.60 6.98 -2.48
C ASN A 29 -16.00 6.42 -2.28
N SER A 30 -16.41 6.22 -1.04
CA SER A 30 -17.79 5.95 -0.63
C SER A 30 -18.42 7.25 -0.16
N TYR A 31 -19.65 7.51 -0.62
CA TYR A 31 -20.43 8.66 -0.16
C TYR A 31 -21.53 8.15 0.78
N GLU A 32 -21.31 8.35 2.07
CA GLU A 32 -22.23 7.95 3.12
C GLU A 32 -22.47 9.13 4.08
N ASN A 33 -23.71 9.33 4.49
CA ASN A 33 -24.11 10.38 5.44
C ASN A 33 -23.56 11.77 5.06
N GLU A 34 -23.75 12.16 3.79
CA GLU A 34 -23.28 13.44 3.22
C GLU A 34 -21.76 13.67 3.29
N ARG A 35 -20.98 12.62 3.45
CA ARG A 35 -19.51 12.68 3.56
C ARG A 35 -18.84 11.73 2.60
N ASN A 36 -17.80 12.21 1.93
CA ASN A 36 -16.89 11.37 1.17
C ASN A 36 -15.91 10.68 2.14
N ARG A 37 -15.83 9.35 2.04
CA ARG A 37 -14.90 8.54 2.78
C ARG A 37 -14.04 7.73 1.82
N LEU A 38 -12.72 7.82 1.96
CA LEU A 38 -11.79 6.95 1.24
C LEU A 38 -11.82 5.56 1.87
N ILE A 39 -12.18 4.57 1.06
CA ILE A 39 -12.17 3.15 1.45
C ILE A 39 -10.96 2.49 0.79
N LEU A 40 -10.17 1.82 1.60
CA LEU A 40 -9.08 0.96 1.15
C LEU A 40 -9.53 -0.50 1.27
N THR A 41 -9.25 -1.30 0.26
CA THR A 41 -9.60 -2.72 0.26
C THR A 41 -8.61 -3.55 -0.55
N VAL A 42 -8.48 -4.82 -0.20
CA VAL A 42 -7.80 -5.83 -1.01
C VAL A 42 -8.86 -6.56 -1.84
N PHE A 43 -8.81 -6.40 -3.16
CA PHE A 43 -9.58 -7.25 -4.07
C PHE A 43 -8.86 -8.58 -4.20
N ALA A 44 -9.38 -9.61 -3.55
CA ALA A 44 -8.83 -10.95 -3.57
C ALA A 44 -8.81 -11.51 -5.00
N LYS A 45 -7.68 -12.07 -5.38
CA LYS A 45 -7.51 -12.86 -6.62
C LYS A 45 -7.34 -14.33 -6.32
N ASP A 46 -6.79 -14.63 -5.14
CA ASP A 46 -6.54 -15.97 -4.67
C ASP A 46 -6.72 -16.02 -3.15
N ILE A 47 -7.30 -17.11 -2.66
CA ILE A 47 -7.49 -17.38 -1.24
C ILE A 47 -7.10 -18.84 -1.01
N THR A 48 -6.14 -19.03 -0.13
CA THR A 48 -5.68 -20.35 0.29
C THR A 48 -5.87 -20.48 1.79
N GLU A 49 -6.52 -21.56 2.23
CA GLU A 49 -6.60 -21.90 3.64
C GLU A 49 -5.24 -22.46 4.11
N LEU A 50 -4.79 -21.97 5.24
CA LEU A 50 -3.56 -22.43 5.88
C LEU A 50 -3.94 -23.42 6.98
N GLU A 51 -3.52 -24.67 6.82
CA GLU A 51 -3.67 -25.69 7.86
C GLU A 51 -2.80 -25.31 9.08
N ASP A 52 -3.33 -25.57 10.29
CA ASP A 52 -2.52 -25.50 11.48
C ASP A 52 -1.55 -26.67 11.45
N ASP A 53 -0.28 -26.38 11.26
CA ASP A 53 0.77 -27.41 11.20
C ASP A 53 0.75 -28.27 12.47
N ASN A 54 0.61 -29.57 12.31
CA ASN A 54 1.00 -30.52 13.33
C ASN A 54 2.48 -30.33 13.62
N GLU A 55 2.84 -30.20 14.89
CA GLU A 55 4.21 -29.85 15.36
C GLU A 55 5.32 -30.82 14.89
N GLU A 56 4.98 -31.90 14.22
CA GLU A 56 5.92 -32.96 13.78
C GLU A 56 6.55 -32.73 12.38
N GLU A 57 6.01 -31.78 11.53
CA GLU A 57 6.60 -31.46 10.22
C GLU A 57 7.47 -30.20 10.23
N ILE A 58 7.89 -29.72 11.40
CA ILE A 58 8.50 -28.40 11.61
C ILE A 58 9.92 -28.27 11.03
N GLU A 59 10.69 -29.36 10.89
CA GLU A 59 12.12 -29.23 10.60
C GLU A 59 12.46 -28.89 9.14
N GLU A 60 11.66 -29.28 8.14
CA GLU A 60 11.92 -28.90 6.74
C GLU A 60 11.24 -27.59 6.30
N ASN A 61 10.17 -27.16 6.99
CA ASN A 61 9.38 -25.98 6.64
C ASN A 61 9.75 -24.69 7.39
N GLU A 62 10.68 -24.73 8.37
CA GLU A 62 11.06 -23.52 9.11
C GLU A 62 11.68 -22.43 8.23
N MET A 63 12.39 -22.78 7.15
CA MET A 63 12.92 -21.79 6.20
C MET A 63 11.80 -21.14 5.39
N VAL A 64 10.76 -21.90 5.00
CA VAL A 64 9.61 -21.39 4.24
C VAL A 64 8.70 -20.55 5.15
N LYS A 65 8.54 -20.89 6.43
CA LYS A 65 7.75 -20.14 7.41
C LYS A 65 8.39 -18.81 7.81
N LYS A 66 9.71 -18.74 7.85
CA LYS A 66 10.45 -17.51 8.20
C LYS A 66 10.33 -16.42 7.13
N ASP A 67 10.07 -16.82 5.88
CA ASP A 67 9.89 -15.93 4.73
C ASP A 67 8.41 -15.63 4.40
N MET A 68 7.44 -16.22 5.11
CA MET A 68 6.04 -15.85 4.95
C MET A 68 5.77 -14.49 5.56
N ILE A 69 5.99 -13.47 4.73
CA ILE A 69 5.55 -12.10 5.03
C ILE A 69 4.03 -12.11 5.04
N THR A 70 3.44 -11.99 6.23
CA THR A 70 2.00 -12.10 6.44
C THR A 70 1.22 -10.83 6.06
N ASN A 71 1.92 -9.73 5.79
CA ASN A 71 1.32 -8.46 5.42
C ASN A 71 2.32 -7.65 4.60
N GLU A 72 2.34 -7.90 3.29
CA GLU A 72 3.18 -7.18 2.34
C GLU A 72 2.36 -6.52 1.25
N VAL A 73 2.72 -5.29 0.93
CA VAL A 73 2.15 -4.51 -0.17
C VAL A 73 3.29 -3.94 -1.01
N VAL A 74 3.25 -4.20 -2.32
CA VAL A 74 4.14 -3.57 -3.31
C VAL A 74 3.31 -2.68 -4.21
N LEU A 75 3.66 -1.39 -4.27
CA LEU A 75 2.96 -0.39 -5.08
C LEU A 75 3.96 0.34 -5.99
N ILE A 76 3.56 0.57 -7.22
CA ILE A 76 4.24 1.49 -8.14
C ILE A 76 3.23 2.57 -8.50
N GLY A 77 3.61 3.82 -8.27
CA GLY A 77 2.71 4.95 -8.49
C GLY A 77 3.43 6.28 -8.44
N TYR A 78 2.66 7.35 -8.49
CA TYR A 78 3.16 8.72 -8.56
C TYR A 78 2.82 9.48 -7.28
N ILE A 79 3.75 10.31 -6.81
CA ILE A 79 3.50 11.26 -5.73
C ILE A 79 2.49 12.30 -6.23
N CYS A 80 1.27 12.30 -5.71
CA CYS A 80 0.21 13.18 -6.20
C CYS A 80 -0.03 14.43 -5.33
N LYS A 81 0.60 14.52 -4.17
CA LYS A 81 0.65 15.71 -3.32
C LYS A 81 2.03 15.83 -2.70
N LYS A 82 2.46 17.07 -2.44
CA LYS A 82 3.72 17.31 -1.73
C LYS A 82 3.71 16.54 -0.41
N PRO A 83 4.73 15.70 -0.13
CA PRO A 83 4.83 14.97 1.12
C PRO A 83 4.85 15.92 2.32
N ILE A 84 4.18 15.53 3.42
CA ILE A 84 4.11 16.34 4.64
C ILE A 84 5.00 15.70 5.69
N TYR A 85 6.20 16.28 5.87
CA TYR A 85 7.12 15.88 6.92
C TYR A 85 6.74 16.55 8.26
N ARG A 86 6.79 15.77 9.33
CA ARG A 86 6.58 16.24 10.70
C ARG A 86 7.24 15.34 11.73
N GLN A 87 7.40 15.84 12.94
CA GLN A 87 7.81 15.05 14.09
C GLN A 87 6.61 14.77 14.99
N THR A 88 6.54 13.55 15.52
CA THR A 88 5.56 13.20 16.55
C THR A 88 5.95 13.83 17.89
N PRO A 89 5.02 13.93 18.88
CA PRO A 89 5.35 14.40 20.22
C PRO A 89 6.49 13.63 20.91
N PHE A 90 6.75 12.38 20.47
CA PHE A 90 7.84 11.55 20.95
C PHE A 90 9.12 11.66 20.12
N GLY A 91 9.23 12.68 19.26
CA GLY A 91 10.42 12.94 18.45
C GLY A 91 10.61 12.01 17.24
N ARG A 92 9.64 11.15 16.92
CA ARG A 92 9.73 10.29 15.72
C ARG A 92 9.44 11.10 14.47
N GLU A 93 10.31 11.00 13.50
CA GLU A 93 10.16 11.62 12.18
C GLU A 93 9.20 10.80 11.33
N ILE A 94 8.21 11.46 10.73
CA ILE A 94 7.25 10.85 9.82
C ILE A 94 7.01 11.73 8.61
N SER A 95 6.65 11.11 7.48
CA SER A 95 6.19 11.82 6.29
C SER A 95 4.92 11.16 5.78
N ASP A 96 3.85 11.96 5.67
CA ASP A 96 2.58 11.53 5.08
C ASP A 96 2.65 11.73 3.57
N ILE A 97 2.33 10.70 2.82
CA ILE A 97 2.40 10.64 1.36
C ILE A 97 1.06 10.17 0.81
N LEU A 98 0.63 10.76 -0.30
CA LEU A 98 -0.49 10.24 -1.07
C LEU A 98 0.04 9.75 -2.42
N LEU A 99 -0.07 8.44 -2.65
CA LEU A 99 0.40 7.77 -3.86
C LEU A 99 -0.77 7.54 -4.82
N ALA A 100 -0.63 7.96 -6.08
CA ALA A 100 -1.56 7.63 -7.14
C ALA A 100 -1.05 6.40 -7.90
N VAL A 101 -1.76 5.28 -7.77
CA VAL A 101 -1.45 4.01 -8.44
C VAL A 101 -2.36 3.86 -9.65
N ASN A 102 -1.79 3.90 -10.85
CA ASN A 102 -2.54 3.82 -12.09
C ASN A 102 -3.14 2.43 -12.32
N ARG A 103 -4.33 2.42 -12.89
CA ARG A 103 -5.05 1.23 -13.32
C ARG A 103 -5.40 1.31 -14.81
N ALA A 104 -5.84 0.17 -15.36
CA ALA A 104 -6.46 0.17 -16.67
C ALA A 104 -7.64 1.15 -16.75
N TYR A 105 -7.95 1.60 -17.97
CA TYR A 105 -9.06 2.52 -18.27
C TYR A 105 -8.93 3.90 -17.61
N ASN A 106 -7.69 4.44 -17.51
CA ASN A 106 -7.39 5.77 -16.97
C ASN A 106 -7.97 6.02 -15.55
N LYS A 107 -8.04 4.98 -14.74
CA LYS A 107 -8.41 5.08 -13.32
C LYS A 107 -7.16 5.02 -12.46
N SER A 108 -7.22 5.64 -11.28
CA SER A 108 -6.16 5.58 -10.29
C SER A 108 -6.72 5.27 -8.91
N ASP A 109 -5.94 4.54 -8.16
CA ASP A 109 -6.14 4.35 -6.72
C ASP A 109 -5.30 5.37 -5.97
N TYR A 110 -5.89 6.05 -5.01
CA TYR A 110 -5.18 6.99 -4.15
C TYR A 110 -4.91 6.33 -2.81
N ILE A 111 -3.65 6.00 -2.56
CA ILE A 111 -3.24 5.20 -1.40
C ILE A 111 -2.48 6.11 -0.43
N PRO A 112 -3.03 6.35 0.79
CA PRO A 112 -2.28 6.99 1.86
C PRO A 112 -1.12 6.10 2.30
N CYS A 113 0.07 6.68 2.41
CA CYS A 113 1.27 6.02 2.88
C CYS A 113 1.93 6.84 3.97
N ILE A 114 2.62 6.18 4.90
CA ILE A 114 3.41 6.82 5.95
C ILE A 114 4.84 6.27 5.92
N ALA A 115 5.80 7.18 5.85
CA ALA A 115 7.22 6.88 5.98
C ALA A 115 7.72 7.26 7.37
N TRP A 116 8.75 6.55 7.87
CA TRP A 116 9.32 6.73 9.20
C TRP A 116 10.83 7.00 9.13
N GLY A 117 11.34 7.82 10.03
CA GLY A 117 12.76 8.08 10.24
C GLY A 117 13.50 8.45 8.96
N ARG A 118 14.49 7.66 8.55
CA ARG A 118 15.28 7.91 7.34
C ARG A 118 14.42 8.01 6.08
N ASN A 119 13.43 7.13 5.93
CA ASN A 119 12.52 7.18 4.79
C ASN A 119 11.67 8.45 4.82
N ALA A 120 11.25 8.94 5.99
CA ALA A 120 10.51 10.20 6.12
C ALA A 120 11.34 11.39 5.65
N ARG A 121 12.62 11.47 6.05
CA ARG A 121 13.57 12.50 5.59
C ARG A 121 13.81 12.45 4.09
N PHE A 122 13.88 11.26 3.53
CA PHE A 122 14.02 11.10 2.08
C PHE A 122 12.76 11.59 1.35
N CYS A 123 11.59 11.16 1.81
CA CYS A 123 10.31 11.47 1.17
C CYS A 123 9.97 12.97 1.16
N GLN A 124 10.41 13.76 2.14
CA GLN A 124 10.13 15.21 2.15
C GLN A 124 10.68 15.95 0.94
N ASN A 125 11.72 15.40 0.28
CA ASN A 125 12.36 15.97 -0.89
C ASN A 125 11.77 15.48 -2.22
N LEU A 126 10.80 14.56 -2.18
CA LEU A 126 10.15 14.08 -3.39
C LEU A 126 9.18 15.13 -3.94
N GLU A 127 9.21 15.30 -5.24
CA GLU A 127 8.33 16.21 -5.95
C GLU A 127 7.04 15.54 -6.38
N VAL A 128 6.00 16.34 -6.57
CA VAL A 128 4.74 15.87 -7.19
C VAL A 128 5.03 15.42 -8.62
N GLY A 129 4.55 14.24 -8.99
CA GLY A 129 4.83 13.61 -10.28
C GLY A 129 5.98 12.60 -10.25
N SER A 130 6.81 12.56 -9.18
CA SER A 130 7.84 11.53 -9.05
C SER A 130 7.22 10.15 -9.03
N GLN A 131 7.70 9.24 -9.88
CA GLN A 131 7.31 7.83 -9.86
C GLN A 131 8.14 7.08 -8.84
N VAL A 132 7.48 6.31 -8.00
CA VAL A 132 8.12 5.57 -6.92
C VAL A 132 7.61 4.13 -6.84
N LYS A 133 8.49 3.23 -6.43
CA LYS A 133 8.15 1.89 -5.97
C LYS A 133 8.19 1.88 -4.45
N VAL A 134 7.11 1.47 -3.83
CA VAL A 134 6.95 1.34 -2.40
C VAL A 134 6.75 -0.12 -2.04
N VAL A 135 7.52 -0.61 -1.07
CA VAL A 135 7.28 -1.88 -0.40
C VAL A 135 6.97 -1.58 1.05
N GLY A 136 5.90 -2.15 1.56
CA GLY A 136 5.45 -1.87 2.92
C GLY A 136 4.38 -2.83 3.38
N ARG A 137 3.66 -2.44 4.41
CA ARG A 137 2.56 -3.21 5.00
C ARG A 137 1.34 -2.34 5.23
N VAL A 138 0.15 -2.93 5.16
CA VAL A 138 -1.09 -2.25 5.57
C VAL A 138 -1.10 -2.12 7.09
N GLN A 139 -1.45 -0.95 7.58
CA GLN A 139 -1.68 -0.71 9.00
C GLN A 139 -2.91 0.16 9.21
N SER A 140 -3.44 0.13 10.42
CA SER A 140 -4.46 1.06 10.88
C SER A 140 -3.95 1.87 12.06
N ARG A 141 -4.47 3.08 12.20
CA ARG A 141 -4.28 3.91 13.39
C ARG A 141 -5.57 4.59 13.79
N THR A 142 -5.78 4.68 15.07
CA THR A 142 -6.88 5.46 15.62
C THR A 142 -6.44 6.90 15.86
N TYR A 143 -7.29 7.86 15.51
CA TYR A 143 -7.06 9.27 15.78
C TYR A 143 -8.34 9.99 16.15
N GLU A 144 -8.22 11.08 16.87
CA GLU A 144 -9.33 11.95 17.25
C GLU A 144 -9.46 13.11 16.27
N LYS A 145 -10.64 13.27 15.70
CA LYS A 145 -11.01 14.44 14.91
C LYS A 145 -11.83 15.38 15.77
N LYS A 146 -11.32 16.58 15.98
CA LYS A 146 -12.06 17.66 16.62
C LYS A 146 -12.89 18.39 15.54
N HIS A 147 -14.18 18.57 15.81
CA HIS A 147 -15.09 19.34 14.99
C HIS A 147 -15.17 20.79 15.47
N GLU A 148 -15.69 21.67 14.61
CA GLU A 148 -15.83 23.10 14.91
C GLU A 148 -16.79 23.38 16.09
N ASP A 149 -17.75 22.49 16.32
CA ASP A 149 -18.67 22.51 17.45
C ASP A 149 -18.08 22.03 18.78
N GLY A 150 -16.77 21.69 18.79
CA GLY A 150 -16.05 21.18 19.95
C GLY A 150 -16.21 19.69 20.22
N THR A 151 -17.02 18.97 19.44
CA THR A 151 -17.16 17.52 19.57
C THR A 151 -15.90 16.80 19.09
N VAL A 152 -15.60 15.65 19.71
CA VAL A 152 -14.46 14.80 19.35
C VAL A 152 -14.99 13.48 18.83
N GLU A 153 -14.57 13.13 17.62
CA GLU A 153 -14.91 11.86 16.96
C GLU A 153 -13.66 10.99 16.84
N THR A 154 -13.71 9.79 17.39
CA THR A 154 -12.66 8.79 17.20
C THR A 154 -12.79 8.13 15.84
N ARG A 155 -11.73 8.14 15.05
CA ARG A 155 -11.69 7.57 13.69
C ARG A 155 -10.53 6.60 13.54
N VAL A 156 -10.71 5.63 12.64
CA VAL A 156 -9.66 4.72 12.20
C VAL A 156 -9.24 5.12 10.79
N ALA A 157 -7.95 5.37 10.59
CA ALA A 157 -7.32 5.53 9.29
C ALA A 157 -6.58 4.25 8.92
N TYR A 158 -6.69 3.86 7.66
CA TYR A 158 -5.89 2.79 7.06
C TYR A 158 -4.87 3.41 6.12
N GLU A 159 -3.65 2.89 6.14
CA GLU A 159 -2.54 3.42 5.37
C GLU A 159 -1.49 2.34 5.11
N VAL A 160 -0.57 2.56 4.17
CA VAL A 160 0.59 1.71 3.95
C VAL A 160 1.78 2.28 4.72
N SER A 161 2.29 1.53 5.68
CA SER A 161 3.55 1.84 6.35
C SER A 161 4.71 1.40 5.46
N ILE A 162 5.52 2.38 5.03
CA ILE A 162 6.61 2.17 4.07
C ILE A 162 7.80 1.52 4.79
N GLY A 163 8.21 0.34 4.32
CA GLY A 163 9.45 -0.32 4.70
C GLY A 163 10.62 0.14 3.83
N SER A 164 10.43 0.15 2.50
CA SER A 164 11.38 0.71 1.55
C SER A 164 10.67 1.51 0.46
N LEU A 165 11.40 2.49 -0.10
CA LEU A 165 10.94 3.33 -1.20
C LEU A 165 12.10 3.60 -2.14
N GLU A 166 11.84 3.46 -3.45
CA GLU A 166 12.78 3.72 -4.54
C GLU A 166 12.12 4.69 -5.53
N VAL A 167 12.87 5.68 -6.02
CA VAL A 167 12.45 6.52 -7.14
C VAL A 167 12.73 5.75 -8.42
N ILE A 168 11.72 5.68 -9.29
CA ILE A 168 11.86 5.11 -10.63
C ILE A 168 12.22 6.26 -11.56
N GLU A 169 13.47 6.29 -12.02
CA GLU A 169 13.89 7.22 -13.05
C GLU A 169 13.30 6.79 -14.39
N GLU A 170 12.61 7.68 -15.08
CA GLU A 170 12.26 7.46 -16.48
C GLU A 170 13.58 7.38 -17.25
N LYS A 171 13.89 6.23 -17.86
CA LYS A 171 14.95 6.15 -18.86
C LYS A 171 14.53 7.05 -20.02
N ASN A 172 15.16 8.21 -20.14
CA ASN A 172 15.02 9.04 -21.33
C ASN A 172 15.52 8.22 -22.54
N ASN A 173 14.60 7.72 -23.32
CA ASN A 173 14.87 7.04 -24.60
C ASN A 173 15.36 8.03 -25.69
N GLU A 174 15.79 9.25 -25.31
CA GLU A 174 16.31 10.24 -26.26
C GLU A 174 17.69 9.86 -26.83
N ASN A 175 18.42 8.92 -26.19
CA ASN A 175 19.76 8.55 -26.65
C ASN A 175 19.78 7.38 -27.66
N GLU A 176 18.66 6.72 -27.94
CA GLU A 176 18.64 5.65 -28.95
C GLU A 176 18.35 6.18 -30.36
N VAL A 177 17.61 7.28 -30.50
CA VAL A 177 17.28 7.86 -31.80
C VAL A 177 18.46 8.60 -32.42
N GLU A 178 19.40 9.12 -31.63
CA GLU A 178 20.61 9.79 -32.17
C GLU A 178 21.68 8.81 -32.67
N LYS A 179 21.70 7.57 -32.18
CA LYS A 179 22.66 6.57 -32.65
C LYS A 179 22.25 5.90 -33.95
N GLU A 180 20.97 5.70 -34.20
CA GLU A 180 20.50 5.15 -35.50
C GLU A 180 20.64 6.12 -36.64
N ASN A 181 20.65 7.43 -36.40
CA ASN A 181 20.87 8.44 -37.44
C ASN A 181 22.34 8.71 -37.79
N GLN A 182 23.30 8.22 -36.99
CA GLN A 182 24.73 8.35 -37.28
C GLN A 182 25.35 7.13 -38.02
N GLU A 183 24.66 5.99 -38.02
CA GLU A 183 25.09 4.81 -38.77
C GLU A 183 24.50 4.72 -40.18
N ALA A 184 23.66 5.67 -40.61
CA ALA A 184 22.97 5.70 -41.87
C ALA A 184 23.53 6.77 -42.85
N VAL A 185 24.80 7.22 -42.68
CA VAL A 185 25.47 8.13 -43.64
C VAL A 185 26.72 7.48 -44.19
#